data_49e7ab9c29a7a246deb1de2a6fc75d4a
#
_entry.id   49e7ab9c29a7a246deb1de2a6fc75d4a
#
_cell.length_a   1.000
_cell.length_b   1.000
_cell.length_c   1.000
_cell.angle_alpha   90.00
_cell.angle_beta   90.00
_cell.angle_gamma   90.00
#
_symmetry.space_group_name_H-M   'P 1'
#
loop_
_entity.id
_entity.type
_entity.pdbx_description
1 polymer ?
#
loop_
_entity_poly.entity_id
_entity_poly.type
_entity_poly.pdbx_seq_one_letter_code
_entity_poly.pdbx_strand_id
1 'polypeptide(L)'
;MVTGTRVIDGKTYTFDSKGLLISSEDDYNKPVTPSTPTSERTVRNYLLNALQPVGRTLYIWGGGHNDTDSTRKGISPKWTSFFSSQNSSYNYNNYRYQTELGLDCSGYIGWATYQVTGRYSTDVSGNIGSLYKGYGWGTICNQNYLSSHDYKLYPGDIGYDENHTWMILGQCKDKSAVILHSTPNAGVQISGTPTPNGNYGSQAIALAEKYMERFPGVSENAEDQQ
;
A
#
# COMPACT_ATOMS: atom_id res chain seq x y z
N MET A 1 -9.51 29.48 -18.44
CA MET A 1 -8.95 28.27 -17.78
C MET A 1 -9.36 28.33 -16.33
N VAL A 2 -9.98 27.29 -15.80
CA VAL A 2 -10.44 27.24 -14.40
C VAL A 2 -9.31 26.67 -13.55
N THR A 3 -8.97 27.35 -12.44
CA THR A 3 -7.92 26.90 -11.49
C THR A 3 -8.41 27.07 -10.06
N GLY A 4 -7.82 26.35 -9.12
CA GLY A 4 -8.19 26.36 -7.71
C GLY A 4 -9.55 25.69 -7.46
N THR A 5 -10.12 25.93 -6.30
CA THR A 5 -11.40 25.32 -5.88
C THR A 5 -12.59 26.07 -6.49
N ARG A 6 -13.56 25.33 -7.04
CA ARG A 6 -14.80 25.85 -7.62
C ARG A 6 -15.98 25.00 -7.19
N VAL A 7 -17.10 25.63 -6.98
CA VAL A 7 -18.39 24.97 -6.81
C VAL A 7 -19.11 25.00 -8.17
N ILE A 8 -19.43 23.83 -8.71
CA ILE A 8 -20.15 23.64 -9.98
C ILE A 8 -21.32 22.71 -9.69
N ASP A 9 -22.54 23.16 -9.97
CA ASP A 9 -23.78 22.43 -9.70
C ASP A 9 -23.90 21.91 -8.24
N GLY A 10 -23.47 22.77 -7.28
CA GLY A 10 -23.49 22.45 -5.85
C GLY A 10 -22.38 21.51 -5.37
N LYS A 11 -21.43 21.15 -6.21
CA LYS A 11 -20.32 20.25 -5.92
C LYS A 11 -18.98 20.97 -5.94
N THR A 12 -18.11 20.63 -5.03
CA THR A 12 -16.77 21.23 -4.93
C THR A 12 -15.77 20.48 -5.81
N TYR A 13 -15.11 21.20 -6.70
CA TYR A 13 -14.06 20.70 -7.57
C TYR A 13 -12.76 21.48 -7.31
N THR A 14 -11.63 20.81 -7.31
CA THR A 14 -10.31 21.43 -7.19
C THR A 14 -9.49 21.17 -8.45
N PHE A 15 -8.98 22.25 -9.07
CA PHE A 15 -8.17 22.19 -10.27
C PHE A 15 -6.75 22.70 -9.99
N ASP A 16 -5.76 22.13 -10.64
CA ASP A 16 -4.37 22.59 -10.58
C ASP A 16 -4.15 23.91 -11.35
N SER A 17 -2.90 24.41 -11.35
CA SER A 17 -2.52 25.64 -12.05
C SER A 17 -2.63 25.53 -13.58
N LYS A 18 -2.80 24.32 -14.12
CA LYS A 18 -2.99 24.04 -15.54
C LYS A 18 -4.45 23.76 -15.89
N GLY A 19 -5.36 23.87 -14.92
CA GLY A 19 -6.80 23.60 -15.11
C GLY A 19 -7.15 22.11 -15.13
N LEU A 20 -6.25 21.22 -14.69
CA LEU A 20 -6.55 19.79 -14.55
C LEU A 20 -7.26 19.53 -13.23
N LEU A 21 -8.29 18.70 -13.25
CA LEU A 21 -9.03 18.29 -12.06
C LEU A 21 -8.12 17.48 -11.12
N ILE A 22 -7.95 17.98 -9.88
CA ILE A 22 -7.19 17.30 -8.83
C ILE A 22 -8.10 16.42 -7.99
N SER A 23 -9.30 16.93 -7.63
CA SER A 23 -10.27 16.22 -6.82
C SER A 23 -11.67 16.81 -6.98
N SER A 24 -12.68 15.97 -6.72
CA SER A 24 -14.07 16.40 -6.57
C SER A 24 -14.68 15.77 -5.30
N GLU A 25 -15.67 16.42 -4.69
CA GLU A 25 -16.40 15.86 -3.53
C GLU A 25 -17.08 14.53 -3.87
N ASP A 26 -17.49 14.34 -5.12
CA ASP A 26 -18.11 13.11 -5.57
C ASP A 26 -17.13 11.93 -5.61
N ASP A 27 -15.83 12.18 -5.81
CA ASP A 27 -14.82 11.13 -5.83
C ASP A 27 -14.60 10.52 -4.44
N TYR A 28 -14.89 11.30 -3.39
CA TYR A 28 -14.83 10.82 -2.00
C TYR A 28 -16.05 9.97 -1.60
N ASN A 29 -17.21 10.20 -2.20
CA ASN A 29 -18.47 9.58 -1.79
C ASN A 29 -19.01 8.53 -2.77
N LYS A 30 -18.42 8.40 -3.96
CA LYS A 30 -18.73 7.27 -4.83
C LYS A 30 -18.21 6.00 -4.18
N PRO A 31 -19.06 4.95 -4.09
CA PRO A 31 -18.51 3.60 -3.97
C PRO A 31 -17.58 3.43 -5.18
N VAL A 32 -16.28 3.46 -4.93
CA VAL A 32 -15.32 3.11 -5.97
C VAL A 32 -15.62 1.65 -6.28
N THR A 33 -16.36 1.39 -7.36
CA THR A 33 -16.34 0.06 -7.96
C THR A 33 -14.87 -0.13 -8.34
N PRO A 34 -14.15 -1.04 -7.67
CA PRO A 34 -12.74 -1.25 -7.99
C PRO A 34 -12.71 -1.62 -9.47
N SER A 35 -12.12 -0.78 -10.30
CA SER A 35 -11.88 -1.18 -11.68
C SER A 35 -11.07 -2.46 -11.61
N THR A 36 -11.56 -3.51 -12.26
CA THR A 36 -10.90 -4.82 -12.26
C THR A 36 -9.45 -4.61 -12.68
N PRO A 37 -8.48 -4.98 -11.84
CA PRO A 37 -7.08 -4.81 -12.21
C PRO A 37 -6.75 -5.71 -13.39
N THR A 38 -5.93 -5.20 -14.29
CA THR A 38 -5.43 -5.93 -15.44
C THR A 38 -3.96 -6.29 -15.23
N SER A 39 -3.41 -7.15 -16.08
CA SER A 39 -1.98 -7.49 -16.08
C SER A 39 -1.12 -6.50 -16.88
N GLU A 40 -1.71 -5.40 -17.36
CA GLU A 40 -0.95 -4.35 -18.04
C GLU A 40 0.05 -3.70 -17.10
N ARG A 41 1.29 -3.51 -17.55
CA ARG A 41 2.39 -2.96 -16.75
C ARG A 41 2.29 -1.44 -16.62
N THR A 42 1.34 -1.00 -15.82
CA THR A 42 1.16 0.41 -15.46
C THR A 42 1.18 0.56 -13.94
N VAL A 43 1.60 1.74 -13.46
CA VAL A 43 1.54 2.08 -12.03
C VAL A 43 0.10 1.96 -11.51
N ARG A 44 -0.88 2.39 -12.31
CA ARG A 44 -2.29 2.27 -11.95
C ARG A 44 -2.70 0.83 -11.68
N ASN A 45 -2.37 -0.11 -12.58
CA ASN A 45 -2.68 -1.52 -12.39
C ASN A 45 -1.88 -2.15 -11.24
N TYR A 46 -0.65 -1.70 -11.03
CA TYR A 46 0.16 -2.12 -9.88
C TYR A 46 -0.53 -1.78 -8.56
N LEU A 47 -0.95 -0.52 -8.40
CA LEU A 47 -1.66 -0.06 -7.21
C LEU A 47 -3.04 -0.73 -7.04
N LEU A 48 -3.80 -0.89 -8.14
CA LEU A 48 -5.08 -1.58 -8.08
C LEU A 48 -4.95 -3.05 -7.63
N ASN A 49 -3.91 -3.74 -8.09
CA ASN A 49 -3.61 -5.08 -7.60
C ASN A 49 -3.20 -5.06 -6.13
N ALA A 50 -2.32 -4.14 -5.76
CA ALA A 50 -1.85 -4.00 -4.39
C ALA A 50 -2.99 -3.69 -3.38
N LEU A 51 -4.02 -2.98 -3.80
CA LEU A 51 -5.19 -2.67 -2.97
C LEU A 51 -6.13 -3.87 -2.74
N GLN A 52 -6.06 -4.92 -3.58
CA GLN A 52 -7.01 -6.05 -3.46
C GLN A 52 -6.94 -6.78 -2.12
N PRO A 53 -5.76 -7.11 -1.57
CA PRO A 53 -5.67 -7.86 -0.32
C PRO A 53 -5.93 -7.02 0.94
N VAL A 54 -6.10 -5.69 0.83
CA VAL A 54 -6.40 -4.82 1.96
C VAL A 54 -7.68 -5.26 2.67
N GLY A 55 -7.60 -5.47 3.98
CA GLY A 55 -8.73 -5.94 4.80
C GLY A 55 -9.20 -7.36 4.47
N ARG A 56 -8.37 -8.18 3.81
CA ARG A 56 -8.71 -9.55 3.41
C ARG A 56 -7.57 -10.55 3.57
N THR A 57 -6.38 -10.09 3.95
CA THR A 57 -5.18 -10.92 4.03
C THR A 57 -4.41 -10.54 5.28
N LEU A 58 -4.17 -11.51 6.15
CA LEU A 58 -3.40 -11.33 7.38
C LEU A 58 -1.90 -11.45 7.12
N TYR A 59 -1.12 -10.91 8.06
CA TYR A 59 0.31 -11.05 8.08
C TYR A 59 0.70 -12.48 8.47
N ILE A 60 1.46 -13.14 7.64
CA ILE A 60 2.07 -14.44 7.95
C ILE A 60 3.58 -14.30 7.73
N TRP A 61 4.36 -14.48 8.79
CA TRP A 61 5.81 -14.47 8.68
C TRP A 61 6.31 -15.57 7.73
N GLY A 62 7.01 -15.16 6.66
CA GLY A 62 7.44 -16.03 5.57
C GLY A 62 6.40 -16.20 4.46
N GLY A 63 5.21 -15.59 4.59
CA GLY A 63 4.16 -15.65 3.57
C GLY A 63 4.47 -14.82 2.34
N GLY A 64 4.07 -15.30 1.17
CA GLY A 64 4.37 -14.66 -0.10
C GLY A 64 5.70 -15.05 -0.72
N HIS A 65 6.39 -16.04 -0.14
CA HIS A 65 7.68 -16.54 -0.61
C HIS A 65 7.60 -18.01 -1.02
N ASN A 66 7.79 -18.27 -2.31
CA ASN A 66 7.91 -19.63 -2.89
C ASN A 66 6.70 -20.56 -2.73
N ASP A 67 5.51 -20.03 -2.54
CA ASP A 67 4.28 -20.83 -2.55
C ASP A 67 3.42 -20.58 -3.79
N THR A 68 2.51 -21.51 -4.08
CA THR A 68 1.64 -21.42 -5.25
C THR A 68 0.59 -20.32 -5.12
N ASP A 69 0.26 -19.89 -3.91
CA ASP A 69 -0.75 -18.85 -3.66
C ASP A 69 -0.19 -17.46 -3.97
N SER A 70 1.10 -17.21 -3.71
CA SER A 70 1.76 -15.94 -4.01
C SER A 70 2.12 -15.74 -5.49
N THR A 71 2.20 -16.81 -6.27
CA THR A 71 2.50 -16.78 -7.72
C THR A 71 1.28 -16.96 -8.61
N ARG A 72 0.08 -16.85 -8.05
CA ARG A 72 -1.17 -16.88 -8.82
C ARG A 72 -1.68 -15.47 -9.12
N LYS A 73 -2.53 -15.37 -10.15
CA LYS A 73 -3.26 -14.12 -10.42
C LYS A 73 -4.45 -13.96 -9.46
N GLY A 74 -4.58 -12.77 -8.90
CA GLY A 74 -5.62 -12.43 -7.93
C GLY A 74 -5.34 -12.96 -6.52
N ILE A 75 -6.26 -12.67 -5.62
CA ILE A 75 -6.18 -13.04 -4.20
C ILE A 75 -6.40 -14.55 -4.03
N SER A 76 -5.61 -15.18 -3.16
CA SER A 76 -5.86 -16.55 -2.78
C SER A 76 -7.15 -16.67 -1.94
N PRO A 77 -8.07 -17.60 -2.27
CA PRO A 77 -9.22 -17.88 -1.42
C PRO A 77 -8.84 -18.32 0.01
N LYS A 78 -7.67 -18.94 0.17
CA LYS A 78 -7.15 -19.33 1.50
C LYS A 78 -6.91 -18.12 2.38
N TRP A 79 -6.33 -17.03 1.83
CA TRP A 79 -6.09 -15.80 2.58
C TRP A 79 -7.38 -15.20 3.10
N THR A 80 -8.39 -15.07 2.23
CA THR A 80 -9.69 -14.51 2.60
C THR A 80 -10.42 -15.39 3.62
N SER A 81 -10.38 -16.71 3.46
CA SER A 81 -10.99 -17.65 4.40
C SER A 81 -10.29 -17.60 5.76
N PHE A 82 -8.96 -17.55 5.77
CA PHE A 82 -8.18 -17.44 7.00
C PHE A 82 -8.46 -16.11 7.70
N PHE A 83 -8.44 -14.98 6.98
CA PHE A 83 -8.78 -13.66 7.51
C PHE A 83 -10.15 -13.69 8.20
N SER A 84 -11.16 -14.23 7.53
CA SER A 84 -12.54 -14.29 8.04
C SER A 84 -12.70 -15.23 9.25
N SER A 85 -11.77 -16.14 9.48
CA SER A 85 -11.77 -17.06 10.62
C SER A 85 -11.09 -16.49 11.88
N GLN A 86 -10.39 -15.36 11.74
CA GLN A 86 -9.66 -14.72 12.84
C GLN A 86 -10.48 -13.60 13.49
N ASN A 87 -10.01 -13.13 14.62
CA ASN A 87 -10.62 -12.02 15.37
C ASN A 87 -9.51 -11.15 16.00
N SER A 88 -9.88 -10.20 16.85
CA SER A 88 -8.97 -9.26 17.49
C SER A 88 -7.87 -9.88 18.36
N SER A 89 -7.94 -11.17 18.67
CA SER A 89 -6.88 -11.91 19.36
C SER A 89 -5.87 -12.56 18.42
N TYR A 90 -5.93 -12.26 17.12
CA TYR A 90 -4.98 -12.77 16.13
C TYR A 90 -3.54 -12.44 16.55
N ASN A 91 -2.68 -13.47 16.54
CA ASN A 91 -1.25 -13.33 16.80
C ASN A 91 -0.48 -14.12 15.74
N TYR A 92 0.23 -13.40 14.88
CA TYR A 92 0.98 -13.98 13.78
C TYR A 92 2.03 -15.00 14.21
N ASN A 93 2.55 -14.91 15.44
CA ASN A 93 3.53 -15.87 15.96
C ASN A 93 3.01 -17.30 16.02
N ASN A 94 1.70 -17.48 16.13
CA ASN A 94 1.06 -18.80 16.11
C ASN A 94 0.99 -19.43 14.71
N TYR A 95 1.25 -18.62 13.67
CA TYR A 95 1.05 -19.01 12.26
C TYR A 95 2.31 -18.81 11.41
N ARG A 96 3.45 -18.59 12.05
CA ARG A 96 4.73 -18.41 11.31
C ARG A 96 4.98 -19.58 10.39
N TYR A 97 5.41 -19.26 9.15
CA TYR A 97 5.70 -20.22 8.09
C TYR A 97 4.52 -21.03 7.55
N GLN A 98 3.28 -20.72 7.93
CA GLN A 98 2.08 -21.23 7.24
C GLN A 98 1.79 -20.34 6.02
N THR A 99 2.73 -20.35 5.07
CA THR A 99 2.89 -19.36 4.00
C THR A 99 1.69 -19.24 3.08
N GLU A 100 0.89 -20.30 2.95
CA GLU A 100 -0.33 -20.32 2.16
C GLU A 100 -1.50 -19.51 2.76
N LEU A 101 -1.38 -19.04 4.02
CA LEU A 101 -2.47 -18.37 4.73
C LEU A 101 -2.43 -16.84 4.63
N GLY A 102 -1.35 -16.25 4.15
CA GLY A 102 -1.22 -14.80 4.05
C GLY A 102 0.12 -14.34 3.52
N LEU A 103 0.45 -13.08 3.77
CA LEU A 103 1.62 -12.40 3.21
C LEU A 103 2.40 -11.66 4.30
N ASP A 104 3.72 -11.77 4.32
CA ASP A 104 4.56 -10.82 5.07
C ASP A 104 4.79 -9.53 4.27
N CYS A 105 5.61 -8.61 4.78
CA CYS A 105 5.80 -7.30 4.16
C CYS A 105 6.43 -7.41 2.77
N SER A 106 7.52 -8.14 2.62
CA SER A 106 8.21 -8.32 1.33
C SER A 106 7.47 -9.28 0.39
N GLY A 107 6.83 -10.30 0.94
CA GLY A 107 5.95 -11.22 0.19
C GLY A 107 4.76 -10.49 -0.42
N TYR A 108 4.19 -9.52 0.29
CA TYR A 108 3.13 -8.66 -0.24
C TYR A 108 3.60 -7.83 -1.44
N ILE A 109 4.74 -7.16 -1.32
CA ILE A 109 5.31 -6.38 -2.42
C ILE A 109 5.66 -7.28 -3.61
N GLY A 110 6.25 -8.45 -3.34
CA GLY A 110 6.57 -9.45 -4.36
C GLY A 110 5.34 -9.96 -5.09
N TRP A 111 4.26 -10.28 -4.35
CA TRP A 111 2.98 -10.69 -4.93
C TRP A 111 2.35 -9.59 -5.79
N ALA A 112 2.29 -8.34 -5.29
CA ALA A 112 1.73 -7.23 -6.05
C ALA A 112 2.51 -7.00 -7.36
N THR A 113 3.84 -7.09 -7.31
CA THR A 113 4.71 -6.99 -8.48
C THR A 113 4.45 -8.12 -9.48
N TYR A 114 4.26 -9.35 -8.98
CA TYR A 114 3.93 -10.50 -9.82
C TYR A 114 2.63 -10.29 -10.62
N GLN A 115 1.62 -9.63 -10.03
CA GLN A 115 0.33 -9.41 -10.71
C GLN A 115 0.49 -8.68 -12.04
N VAL A 116 1.43 -7.74 -12.14
CA VAL A 116 1.62 -6.90 -13.34
C VAL A 116 2.81 -7.31 -14.21
N THR A 117 3.82 -7.96 -13.62
CA THR A 117 5.05 -8.31 -14.34
C THR A 117 5.15 -9.79 -14.69
N GLY A 118 4.46 -10.66 -13.96
CA GLY A 118 4.65 -12.11 -13.99
C GLY A 118 6.00 -12.57 -13.43
N ARG A 119 6.75 -11.66 -12.79
CA ARG A 119 8.03 -11.98 -12.14
C ARG A 119 7.82 -12.06 -10.64
N TYR A 120 8.17 -13.20 -10.10
CA TYR A 120 8.11 -13.46 -8.67
C TYR A 120 9.40 -12.98 -7.98
N SER A 121 9.24 -12.27 -6.88
CA SER A 121 10.33 -11.85 -6.02
C SER A 121 10.32 -12.72 -4.76
N THR A 122 11.43 -13.35 -4.47
CA THR A 122 11.62 -14.15 -3.25
C THR A 122 12.47 -13.44 -2.21
N ASP A 123 12.89 -12.20 -2.53
CA ASP A 123 13.81 -11.49 -1.67
C ASP A 123 13.14 -10.89 -0.45
N VAL A 124 13.90 -10.83 0.63
CA VAL A 124 13.56 -10.10 1.85
C VAL A 124 13.67 -8.59 1.61
N SER A 125 13.10 -7.81 2.51
CA SER A 125 13.00 -6.35 2.39
C SER A 125 14.32 -5.66 2.01
N GLY A 126 15.44 -6.02 2.64
CA GLY A 126 16.73 -5.40 2.37
C GLY A 126 17.28 -5.60 0.95
N ASN A 127 16.83 -6.62 0.23
CA ASN A 127 17.29 -6.93 -1.12
C ASN A 127 16.33 -6.44 -2.21
N ILE A 128 15.08 -6.13 -1.87
CA ILE A 128 14.04 -5.83 -2.86
C ILE A 128 14.40 -4.63 -3.74
N GLY A 129 15.02 -3.59 -3.17
CA GLY A 129 15.48 -2.42 -3.92
C GLY A 129 16.57 -2.78 -4.93
N SER A 130 17.56 -3.60 -4.54
CA SER A 130 18.63 -4.07 -5.42
C SER A 130 18.10 -4.93 -6.55
N LEU A 131 17.12 -5.80 -6.25
CA LEU A 131 16.47 -6.65 -7.24
C LEU A 131 15.74 -5.80 -8.28
N TYR A 132 14.92 -4.84 -7.86
CA TYR A 132 14.14 -4.02 -8.77
C TYR A 132 15.00 -3.05 -9.59
N LYS A 133 16.08 -2.52 -9.00
CA LYS A 133 17.11 -1.79 -9.76
C LYS A 133 17.75 -2.68 -10.83
N GLY A 134 18.08 -3.92 -10.49
CA GLY A 134 18.62 -4.91 -11.44
C GLY A 134 17.67 -5.23 -12.61
N TYR A 135 16.36 -5.13 -12.39
CA TYR A 135 15.37 -5.28 -13.45
C TYR A 135 15.14 -4.00 -14.27
N GLY A 136 15.82 -2.91 -13.93
CA GLY A 136 15.63 -1.62 -14.61
C GLY A 136 14.30 -0.93 -14.27
N TRP A 137 13.69 -1.23 -13.12
CA TRP A 137 12.40 -0.68 -12.72
C TRP A 137 12.49 0.60 -11.90
N GLY A 138 13.69 1.02 -11.54
CA GLY A 138 13.90 2.25 -10.78
C GLY A 138 15.33 2.44 -10.33
N THR A 139 15.52 3.45 -9.49
CA THR A 139 16.79 3.78 -8.85
C THR A 139 16.64 3.69 -7.34
N ILE A 140 17.74 3.41 -6.64
CA ILE A 140 17.76 3.40 -5.18
C ILE A 140 18.19 4.78 -4.70
N CYS A 141 17.37 5.36 -3.81
CA CYS A 141 17.70 6.59 -3.09
C CYS A 141 17.71 6.28 -1.59
N ASN A 142 18.66 6.84 -0.87
CA ASN A 142 18.69 6.75 0.59
C ASN A 142 17.98 7.95 1.25
N GLN A 143 17.67 7.81 2.54
CA GLN A 143 16.96 8.84 3.30
C GLN A 143 17.68 10.20 3.29
N ASN A 144 19.01 10.23 3.36
CA ASN A 144 19.77 11.48 3.33
C ASN A 144 19.62 12.20 1.99
N TYR A 145 19.59 11.44 0.89
CA TYR A 145 19.34 12.01 -0.44
C TYR A 145 17.93 12.60 -0.52
N LEU A 146 16.91 11.87 -0.05
CA LEU A 146 15.52 12.34 -0.05
C LEU A 146 15.37 13.63 0.76
N SER A 147 15.98 13.70 1.94
CA SER A 147 15.92 14.85 2.83
C SER A 147 16.63 16.09 2.27
N SER A 148 17.76 15.89 1.60
CA SER A 148 18.60 16.99 1.09
C SER A 148 18.12 17.58 -0.23
N HIS A 149 17.26 16.86 -0.98
CA HIS A 149 16.85 17.24 -2.34
C HIS A 149 15.36 17.60 -2.48
N ASP A 150 14.63 17.77 -1.37
CA ASP A 150 13.16 17.96 -1.40
C ASP A 150 12.45 16.94 -2.33
N TYR A 151 12.88 15.70 -2.25
CA TYR A 151 12.44 14.64 -3.14
C TYR A 151 10.93 14.38 -2.98
N LYS A 152 10.27 14.11 -4.10
CA LYS A 152 8.88 13.70 -4.11
C LYS A 152 8.79 12.19 -4.16
N LEU A 153 7.94 11.64 -3.29
CA LEU A 153 7.54 10.25 -3.35
C LEU A 153 6.37 10.11 -4.32
N TYR A 154 6.47 9.17 -5.23
CA TYR A 154 5.45 8.92 -6.24
C TYR A 154 4.66 7.65 -5.94
N PRO A 155 3.38 7.57 -6.37
CA PRO A 155 2.60 6.34 -6.28
C PRO A 155 3.32 5.18 -6.98
N GLY A 156 3.49 4.07 -6.26
CA GLY A 156 4.22 2.89 -6.72
C GLY A 156 5.71 2.85 -6.34
N ASP A 157 6.26 3.92 -5.79
CA ASP A 157 7.59 3.85 -5.16
C ASP A 157 7.55 2.87 -4.00
N ILE A 158 8.69 2.20 -3.76
CA ILE A 158 8.84 1.24 -2.67
C ILE A 158 9.83 1.78 -1.66
N GLY A 159 9.37 1.90 -0.42
CA GLY A 159 10.22 2.14 0.74
C GLY A 159 10.62 0.81 1.37
N TYR A 160 11.81 0.76 1.94
CA TYR A 160 12.27 -0.39 2.71
C TYR A 160 13.36 -0.01 3.71
N ASP A 161 13.44 -0.75 4.78
CA ASP A 161 14.51 -0.73 5.76
C ASP A 161 14.97 -2.16 6.08
N GLU A 162 15.70 -2.34 7.16
CA GLU A 162 16.24 -3.66 7.56
C GLU A 162 15.14 -4.67 7.91
N ASN A 163 13.97 -4.20 8.34
CA ASN A 163 12.93 -5.03 8.94
C ASN A 163 11.60 -4.99 8.17
N HIS A 164 11.41 -3.99 7.31
CA HIS A 164 10.10 -3.74 6.72
C HIS A 164 10.20 -3.21 5.28
N THR A 165 9.11 -3.40 4.52
CA THR A 165 8.96 -2.81 3.19
C THR A 165 7.50 -2.42 2.97
N TRP A 166 7.31 -1.33 2.21
CA TRP A 166 6.00 -0.74 1.92
C TRP A 166 5.96 -0.11 0.54
N MET A 167 4.77 0.15 0.05
CA MET A 167 4.51 0.83 -1.22
C MET A 167 3.87 2.20 -0.97
N ILE A 168 4.33 3.21 -1.68
CA ILE A 168 3.76 4.55 -1.61
C ILE A 168 2.48 4.61 -2.42
N LEU A 169 1.38 5.07 -1.80
CA LEU A 169 0.14 5.46 -2.49
C LEU A 169 0.18 6.92 -2.91
N GLY A 170 0.76 7.76 -2.09
CA GLY A 170 0.90 9.18 -2.39
C GLY A 170 1.53 9.95 -1.25
N GLN A 171 2.10 11.12 -1.57
CA GLN A 171 2.69 12.03 -0.60
C GLN A 171 1.76 13.20 -0.34
N CYS A 172 1.56 13.53 0.93
CA CYS A 172 0.76 14.65 1.40
C CYS A 172 1.54 15.98 1.35
N LYS A 173 0.84 17.10 1.57
CA LYS A 173 1.45 18.44 1.57
C LYS A 173 2.44 18.63 2.72
N ASP A 174 2.19 17.99 3.85
CA ASP A 174 3.07 18.00 5.03
C ASP A 174 4.27 17.03 4.90
N LYS A 175 4.48 16.45 3.70
CA LYS A 175 5.53 15.49 3.37
C LYS A 175 5.36 14.10 4.00
N SER A 176 4.29 13.86 4.74
CA SER A 176 3.90 12.49 5.12
C SER A 176 3.44 11.69 3.89
N ALA A 177 3.43 10.37 3.98
CA ALA A 177 3.06 9.49 2.88
C ALA A 177 1.99 8.49 3.30
N VAL A 178 0.96 8.34 2.46
CA VAL A 178 0.03 7.22 2.56
C VAL A 178 0.67 6.01 1.91
N ILE A 179 0.69 4.90 2.62
CA ILE A 179 1.41 3.69 2.24
C ILE A 179 0.50 2.46 2.25
N LEU A 180 0.92 1.44 1.51
CA LEU A 180 0.39 0.08 1.55
C LEU A 180 1.46 -0.86 2.07
N HIS A 181 1.13 -1.68 3.03
CA HIS A 181 2.05 -2.67 3.57
C HIS A 181 1.30 -3.85 4.22
N SER A 182 2.04 -4.91 4.54
CA SER A 182 1.56 -5.98 5.39
C SER A 182 2.32 -5.94 6.71
N THR A 183 1.59 -5.83 7.84
CA THR A 183 2.18 -5.69 9.18
C THR A 183 1.75 -6.81 10.12
N PRO A 184 2.60 -7.20 11.08
CA PRO A 184 2.20 -8.09 12.15
C PRO A 184 0.90 -7.64 12.81
N ASN A 185 0.03 -8.60 13.15
CA ASN A 185 -1.27 -8.43 13.81
C ASN A 185 -2.38 -7.74 12.99
N ALA A 186 -2.05 -6.99 11.94
CA ALA A 186 -3.07 -6.32 11.14
C ALA A 186 -3.20 -6.89 9.71
N GLY A 187 -2.11 -7.40 9.14
CA GLY A 187 -2.10 -7.87 7.75
C GLY A 187 -1.93 -6.74 6.74
N VAL A 188 -2.50 -6.92 5.55
CA VAL A 188 -2.39 -5.94 4.47
C VAL A 188 -3.35 -4.79 4.71
N GLN A 189 -2.80 -3.59 4.79
CA GLN A 189 -3.55 -2.37 5.13
C GLN A 189 -3.00 -1.11 4.47
N ILE A 190 -3.80 -0.05 4.53
CA ILE A 190 -3.41 1.32 4.22
C ILE A 190 -2.97 1.97 5.54
N SER A 191 -1.80 2.59 5.55
CA SER A 191 -1.27 3.32 6.70
C SER A 191 -0.74 4.69 6.29
N GLY A 192 -0.52 5.55 7.26
CA GLY A 192 0.11 6.85 7.07
C GLY A 192 1.44 6.92 7.81
N THR A 193 2.44 7.55 7.21
CA THR A 193 3.68 7.86 7.91
C THR A 193 3.54 9.14 8.74
N PRO A 194 4.32 9.32 9.81
CA PRO A 194 4.49 10.63 10.41
C PRO A 194 5.09 11.62 9.40
N THR A 195 5.06 12.90 9.72
CA THR A 195 5.82 13.89 8.96
C THR A 195 7.34 13.65 9.12
N PRO A 196 8.19 14.19 8.24
CA PRO A 196 9.65 14.07 8.38
C PRO A 196 10.22 14.54 9.73
N ASN A 197 9.46 15.37 10.45
CA ASN A 197 9.82 15.86 11.79
C ASN A 197 9.30 14.96 12.93
N GLY A 198 8.72 13.80 12.61
CA GLY A 198 8.21 12.85 13.57
C GLY A 198 6.84 13.22 14.18
N ASN A 199 6.05 14.09 13.53
CA ASN A 199 4.70 14.40 14.00
C ASN A 199 3.71 13.33 13.51
N TYR A 200 3.14 12.57 14.43
CA TYR A 200 2.13 11.53 14.20
C TYR A 200 0.72 12.09 13.92
N GLY A 201 0.45 13.37 14.17
CA GLY A 201 -0.77 14.05 13.69
C GLY A 201 -0.69 14.44 12.21
N SER A 202 -0.15 13.58 11.35
CA SER A 202 0.10 13.87 9.95
C SER A 202 -1.15 13.72 9.08
N GLN A 203 -1.13 14.38 7.91
CA GLN A 203 -2.21 14.26 6.93
C GLN A 203 -2.34 12.83 6.41
N ALA A 204 -1.23 12.11 6.26
CA ALA A 204 -1.24 10.75 5.75
C ALA A 204 -1.90 9.78 6.75
N ILE A 205 -1.63 9.91 8.05
CA ILE A 205 -2.28 9.09 9.09
C ILE A 205 -3.78 9.32 9.07
N ALA A 206 -4.23 10.58 9.12
CA ALA A 206 -5.66 10.91 9.08
C ALA A 206 -6.37 10.39 7.81
N LEU A 207 -5.68 10.42 6.65
CA LEU A 207 -6.21 9.86 5.40
C LEU A 207 -6.28 8.33 5.45
N ALA A 208 -5.24 7.68 5.98
CA ALA A 208 -5.20 6.23 6.08
C ALA A 208 -6.32 5.70 6.98
N GLU A 209 -6.53 6.29 8.15
CA GLU A 209 -7.63 5.99 9.06
C GLU A 209 -8.98 6.07 8.34
N LYS A 210 -9.24 7.20 7.66
CA LYS A 210 -10.46 7.39 6.87
C LYS A 210 -10.66 6.34 5.78
N TYR A 211 -9.57 5.92 5.09
CA TYR A 211 -9.67 4.87 4.08
C TYR A 211 -9.91 3.50 4.71
N MET A 212 -9.31 3.22 5.86
CA MET A 212 -9.45 1.94 6.54
C MET A 212 -10.83 1.74 7.17
N GLU A 213 -11.60 2.80 7.48
CA GLU A 213 -13.02 2.71 7.90
C GLU A 213 -13.88 1.91 6.90
N ARG A 214 -13.46 1.81 5.63
CA ARG A 214 -14.14 1.03 4.58
C ARG A 214 -13.84 -0.47 4.62
N PHE A 215 -12.92 -0.89 5.47
CA PHE A 215 -12.45 -2.27 5.59
C PHE A 215 -12.66 -2.77 7.03
N PRO A 216 -13.93 -3.02 7.43
CA PRO A 216 -14.23 -3.49 8.78
C PRO A 216 -13.55 -4.86 9.02
N GLY A 217 -13.02 -5.06 10.20
CA GLY A 217 -12.35 -6.29 10.60
C GLY A 217 -10.82 -6.28 10.47
N VAL A 218 -10.23 -5.20 9.94
CA VAL A 218 -8.81 -4.91 10.15
C VAL A 218 -8.67 -4.27 11.53
N SER A 219 -7.67 -4.67 12.31
CA SER A 219 -7.48 -4.15 13.67
C SER A 219 -7.41 -2.62 13.66
N GLU A 220 -8.15 -1.98 14.57
CA GLU A 220 -8.20 -0.52 14.70
C GLU A 220 -6.91 0.10 15.24
N ASN A 221 -5.90 -0.71 15.54
CA ASN A 221 -4.66 -0.26 16.17
C ASN A 221 -3.67 0.28 15.13
N ALA A 222 -3.97 1.46 14.58
CA ALA A 222 -2.97 2.28 13.88
C ALA A 222 -1.83 2.74 14.81
N GLU A 223 -2.02 2.63 16.13
CA GLU A 223 -1.04 3.02 17.16
C GLU A 223 0.08 2.00 17.38
N ASP A 224 -0.08 0.75 16.98
CA ASP A 224 0.92 -0.33 17.16
C ASP A 224 1.97 -0.39 16.02
N GLN A 225 2.08 0.66 15.23
CA GLN A 225 3.01 0.73 14.09
C GLN A 225 4.26 1.57 14.40
N GLN A 226 4.76 1.45 15.60
CA GLN A 226 6.06 1.99 15.99
C GLN A 226 7.15 0.94 15.88
#